data_41981e8859a575533e1c923c87ca51a3
#
_entry.id   41981e8859a575533e1c923c87ca51a3
#
_cell.length_a   1.000
_cell.length_b   1.000
_cell.length_c   1.000
_cell.angle_alpha   90.00
_cell.angle_beta   90.00
_cell.angle_gamma   90.00
#
_symmetry.space_group_name_H-M   'P 1'
#
loop_
_entity.id
_entity.type
_entity.pdbx_description
1 polymer ?
#
loop_
_entity_poly.entity_id
_entity_poly.type
_entity_poly.pdbx_seq_one_letter_code
_entity_poly.pdbx_strand_id
1 'polypeptide(L)'
;IQQSATSRADGYKTTDSNVYKANPLDGPATFSKYDGKGPLVVRVFSFSFRKGIPEDESGNGGGYVFDCRSTHNPGRYEPYKKLTGLDEPVIRFLEDDGEILTFLDSVYKLADAHVRRYIQRGFTSLMFSFGCTGGQHRSVYSAQHLAEHLHEKFGIEVRICHREQNIQQVLEAE
;
A
#
# COMPACT_ATOMS: atom_id res chain seq x y z
N ILE A 1 -15.04 -9.84 -12.13
CA ILE A 1 -13.86 -9.88 -11.25
C ILE A 1 -12.58 -10.19 -12.04
N GLN A 2 -12.64 -10.99 -13.11
CA GLN A 2 -11.47 -11.34 -13.93
C GLN A 2 -10.92 -10.20 -14.81
N GLN A 3 -11.72 -9.19 -15.13
CA GLN A 3 -11.29 -8.09 -16.02
C GLN A 3 -10.44 -7.02 -15.34
N SER A 4 -10.42 -6.96 -14.00
CA SER A 4 -9.64 -5.96 -13.29
C SER A 4 -8.19 -6.36 -13.03
N ALA A 5 -7.87 -7.64 -13.12
CA ALA A 5 -6.55 -8.16 -12.78
C ALA A 5 -5.48 -7.86 -13.85
N THR A 6 -5.87 -7.87 -15.13
CA THR A 6 -4.93 -7.65 -16.26
C THR A 6 -4.49 -6.20 -16.43
N SER A 7 -5.33 -5.23 -16.10
CA SER A 7 -4.96 -3.82 -16.22
C SER A 7 -4.01 -3.34 -15.11
N ARG A 8 -3.99 -4.03 -13.96
CA ARG A 8 -3.18 -3.64 -12.80
C ARG A 8 -1.72 -4.08 -12.90
N ALA A 9 -1.46 -5.19 -13.58
CA ALA A 9 -0.10 -5.66 -13.80
C ALA A 9 0.73 -4.69 -14.68
N ASP A 10 0.07 -3.99 -15.59
CA ASP A 10 0.73 -3.00 -16.45
C ASP A 10 1.11 -1.71 -15.73
N GLY A 11 0.43 -1.36 -14.62
CA GLY A 11 0.73 -0.20 -13.79
C GLY A 11 2.11 -0.26 -13.14
N TYR A 12 2.63 -1.46 -12.87
CA TYR A 12 3.95 -1.61 -12.25
C TYR A 12 5.12 -1.34 -13.19
N LYS A 13 4.89 -1.39 -14.50
CA LYS A 13 5.94 -1.16 -15.51
C LYS A 13 6.22 0.32 -15.78
N THR A 14 5.33 1.20 -15.35
CA THR A 14 5.40 2.65 -15.65
C THR A 14 5.97 3.48 -14.50
N THR A 15 6.41 2.84 -13.41
CA THR A 15 6.68 3.54 -12.15
C THR A 15 8.13 3.94 -11.92
N ASP A 16 9.03 3.72 -12.87
CA ASP A 16 10.46 4.05 -12.69
C ASP A 16 10.70 5.54 -12.39
N SER A 17 9.84 6.44 -12.85
CA SER A 17 9.97 7.87 -12.61
C SER A 17 9.44 8.32 -11.23
N ASN A 18 8.60 7.53 -10.58
CA ASN A 18 7.93 7.89 -9.33
C ASN A 18 8.35 7.03 -8.13
N VAL A 19 9.26 6.08 -8.34
CA VAL A 19 9.75 5.22 -7.26
C VAL A 19 11.05 5.79 -6.70
N TYR A 20 10.99 6.25 -5.46
CA TYR A 20 12.16 6.71 -4.73
C TYR A 20 12.72 5.54 -3.92
N LYS A 21 13.97 5.18 -4.20
CA LYS A 21 14.70 4.25 -3.34
C LYS A 21 15.41 5.06 -2.25
N ALA A 22 15.15 4.74 -1.00
CA ALA A 22 15.86 5.36 0.09
C ALA A 22 17.35 5.02 0.01
N ASN A 23 18.20 5.98 0.36
CA ASN A 23 19.61 5.72 0.52
C ASN A 23 19.79 4.80 1.74
N PRO A 24 20.53 3.67 1.63
CA PRO A 24 20.76 2.77 2.77
C PRO A 24 21.39 3.46 4.00
N LEU A 25 22.01 4.61 3.81
CA LEU A 25 22.65 5.39 4.89
C LEU A 25 21.65 6.28 5.65
N ASP A 26 20.43 6.47 5.15
CA ASP A 26 19.46 7.42 5.70
C ASP A 26 18.47 6.77 6.69
N GLY A 27 18.66 5.51 7.05
CA GLY A 27 17.74 4.78 7.92
C GLY A 27 16.48 4.29 7.20
N PRO A 28 15.41 3.93 7.93
CA PRO A 28 14.19 3.42 7.31
C PRO A 28 13.57 4.47 6.37
N ALA A 29 13.01 4.00 5.27
CA ALA A 29 12.36 4.86 4.29
C ALA A 29 11.26 5.69 4.95
N THR A 30 11.43 6.99 4.95
CA THR A 30 10.43 7.95 5.45
C THR A 30 10.05 8.90 4.33
N PHE A 31 8.76 9.25 4.27
CA PHE A 31 8.34 10.33 3.38
C PHE A 31 8.90 11.67 3.85
N SER A 32 9.11 12.61 2.92
CA SER A 32 9.27 14.00 3.30
C SER A 32 8.08 14.39 4.19
N LYS A 33 8.35 15.10 5.27
CA LYS A 33 7.31 15.48 6.24
C LYS A 33 6.11 16.09 5.52
N TYR A 34 4.94 15.52 5.76
CA TYR A 34 3.69 16.14 5.39
C TYR A 34 3.44 17.34 6.30
N ASP A 35 3.20 18.50 5.70
CA ASP A 35 3.08 19.78 6.45
C ASP A 35 1.68 20.03 7.04
N GLY A 36 0.74 19.12 6.84
CA GLY A 36 -0.61 19.21 7.36
C GLY A 36 -1.50 20.22 6.66
N LYS A 37 -1.09 20.72 5.48
CA LYS A 37 -1.79 21.75 4.73
C LYS A 37 -2.26 21.22 3.38
N GLY A 38 -3.23 21.93 2.79
CA GLY A 38 -3.72 21.62 1.44
C GLY A 38 -4.78 20.52 1.41
N PRO A 39 -4.99 19.87 0.24
CA PRO A 39 -5.93 18.79 0.07
C PRO A 39 -5.54 17.53 0.86
N LEU A 40 -6.47 16.59 0.98
CA LEU A 40 -6.21 15.29 1.62
C LEU A 40 -5.06 14.56 0.93
N VAL A 41 -4.09 14.13 1.71
CA VAL A 41 -3.04 13.18 1.33
C VAL A 41 -3.26 11.88 2.09
N VAL A 42 -3.35 10.78 1.36
CA VAL A 42 -3.43 9.45 1.94
C VAL A 42 -2.05 8.81 1.92
N ARG A 43 -1.63 8.29 3.06
CA ARG A 43 -0.35 7.57 3.20
C ARG A 43 -0.64 6.09 3.41
N VAL A 44 -0.03 5.23 2.60
CA VAL A 44 -0.25 3.80 2.64
C VAL A 44 1.09 3.09 2.84
N PHE A 45 1.17 2.26 3.87
CA PHE A 45 2.37 1.53 4.26
C PHE A 45 2.18 0.04 4.10
N SER A 46 3.23 -0.67 3.70
CA SER A 46 3.36 -2.10 3.93
C SER A 46 4.48 -2.36 4.92
N PHE A 47 4.32 -3.35 5.79
CA PHE A 47 5.26 -3.63 6.87
C PHE A 47 5.25 -5.08 7.33
N SER A 48 6.31 -5.47 8.04
CA SER A 48 6.41 -6.74 8.77
C SER A 48 5.99 -6.56 10.22
N PHE A 49 5.06 -7.38 10.70
CA PHE A 49 4.70 -7.37 12.13
C PHE A 49 5.87 -7.67 13.04
N ARG A 50 6.89 -8.39 12.55
CA ARG A 50 8.12 -8.66 13.30
C ARG A 50 8.91 -7.39 13.62
N LYS A 51 8.76 -6.36 12.80
CA LYS A 51 9.48 -5.07 12.94
C LYS A 51 8.61 -3.97 13.54
N GLY A 52 7.38 -4.28 13.88
CA GLY A 52 6.44 -3.35 14.50
C GLY A 52 5.63 -2.52 13.50
N ILE A 53 4.55 -1.96 14.00
CA ILE A 53 3.62 -1.14 13.23
C ILE A 53 4.27 0.21 12.90
N PRO A 54 4.12 0.75 11.68
CA PRO A 54 4.64 2.07 11.33
C PRO A 54 4.05 3.16 12.21
N GLU A 55 4.91 4.12 12.60
CA GLU A 55 4.48 5.30 13.34
C GLU A 55 3.80 6.32 12.43
N ASP A 56 2.83 7.03 12.98
CA ASP A 56 2.17 8.13 12.29
C ASP A 56 2.88 9.45 12.56
N GLU A 57 3.56 9.98 11.54
CA GLU A 57 4.31 11.23 11.63
C GLU A 57 3.41 12.47 11.63
N SER A 58 2.12 12.34 11.30
CA SER A 58 1.17 13.47 11.28
C SER A 58 0.81 13.97 12.66
N GLY A 59 1.04 13.17 13.70
CA GLY A 59 0.64 13.47 15.06
C GLY A 59 -0.82 13.12 15.37
N ASN A 60 -1.57 12.54 14.43
CA ASN A 60 -2.97 12.16 14.62
C ASN A 60 -3.16 10.83 15.35
N GLY A 61 -2.07 10.13 15.70
CA GLY A 61 -2.12 8.89 16.47
C GLY A 61 -2.32 7.63 15.64
N GLY A 62 -2.13 7.68 14.34
CA GLY A 62 -2.21 6.54 13.45
C GLY A 62 -3.46 6.55 12.57
N GLY A 63 -3.80 5.39 12.07
CA GLY A 63 -4.93 5.16 11.18
C GLY A 63 -5.29 3.68 11.18
N TYR A 64 -5.73 3.17 10.05
CA TYR A 64 -6.05 1.74 9.94
C TYR A 64 -4.77 0.90 9.93
N VAL A 65 -4.82 -0.22 10.64
CA VAL A 65 -3.82 -1.28 10.54
C VAL A 65 -4.55 -2.56 10.11
N PHE A 66 -4.23 -3.05 8.92
CA PHE A 66 -4.82 -4.26 8.37
C PHE A 66 -3.84 -5.42 8.47
N ASP A 67 -4.32 -6.52 9.03
CA ASP A 67 -3.56 -7.75 9.15
C ASP A 67 -3.85 -8.67 7.98
N CYS A 68 -2.86 -8.89 7.11
CA CYS A 68 -2.98 -9.75 5.94
C CYS A 68 -2.64 -11.21 6.22
N ARG A 69 -2.31 -11.57 7.47
CA ARG A 69 -1.77 -12.91 7.80
C ARG A 69 -2.77 -14.06 7.66
N SER A 70 -4.06 -13.76 7.62
CA SER A 70 -5.10 -14.78 7.41
C SER A 70 -5.18 -15.29 5.98
N THR A 71 -4.62 -14.58 5.02
CA THR A 71 -4.65 -14.95 3.62
C THR A 71 -3.48 -15.86 3.23
N HIS A 72 -3.64 -16.59 2.12
CA HIS A 72 -2.65 -17.55 1.65
C HIS A 72 -1.29 -16.91 1.41
N ASN A 73 -0.25 -17.53 1.97
CA ASN A 73 1.10 -16.97 1.98
C ASN A 73 1.96 -17.55 0.85
N PRO A 74 2.28 -16.78 -0.21
CA PRO A 74 3.19 -17.25 -1.25
C PRO A 74 4.61 -17.52 -0.74
N GLY A 75 5.02 -16.90 0.34
CA GLY A 75 6.33 -17.09 0.95
C GLY A 75 6.62 -18.51 1.47
N ARG A 76 5.59 -19.38 1.54
CA ARG A 76 5.76 -20.80 1.85
C ARG A 76 6.40 -21.59 0.70
N TYR A 77 6.38 -21.04 -0.52
CA TYR A 77 6.76 -21.75 -1.74
C TYR A 77 8.02 -21.16 -2.32
N GLU A 78 8.95 -22.03 -2.66
CA GLU A 78 10.29 -21.68 -3.13
C GLU A 78 10.34 -20.66 -4.28
N PRO A 79 9.48 -20.75 -5.33
CA PRO A 79 9.53 -19.81 -6.44
C PRO A 79 9.30 -18.34 -6.05
N TYR A 80 8.67 -18.08 -4.90
CA TYR A 80 8.26 -16.73 -4.51
C TYR A 80 9.10 -16.15 -3.36
N LYS A 81 9.97 -16.94 -2.74
CA LYS A 81 10.68 -16.52 -1.52
C LYS A 81 11.54 -15.28 -1.68
N LYS A 82 12.12 -15.07 -2.87
CA LYS A 82 12.98 -13.92 -3.17
C LYS A 82 12.25 -12.79 -3.88
N LEU A 83 10.98 -12.97 -4.20
CA LEU A 83 10.15 -12.00 -4.88
C LEU A 83 9.30 -11.21 -3.87
N THR A 84 8.70 -10.13 -4.33
CA THR A 84 7.82 -9.29 -3.51
C THR A 84 6.41 -9.26 -4.09
N GLY A 85 5.49 -8.62 -3.37
CA GLY A 85 4.13 -8.39 -3.85
C GLY A 85 4.03 -7.46 -5.07
N LEU A 86 5.14 -6.87 -5.52
CA LEU A 86 5.21 -6.09 -6.77
C LEU A 86 5.64 -6.94 -7.97
N ASP A 87 6.12 -8.16 -7.75
CA ASP A 87 6.58 -9.05 -8.81
C ASP A 87 5.44 -9.85 -9.41
N GLU A 88 5.40 -9.97 -10.72
CA GLU A 88 4.30 -10.59 -11.44
C GLU A 88 3.98 -12.02 -11.01
N PRO A 89 4.95 -12.93 -10.78
CA PRO A 89 4.63 -14.28 -10.30
C PRO A 89 3.89 -14.29 -8.97
N VAL A 90 4.24 -13.39 -8.05
CA VAL A 90 3.55 -13.26 -6.75
C VAL A 90 2.15 -12.69 -6.95
N ILE A 91 2.02 -11.67 -7.78
CA ILE A 91 0.73 -11.07 -8.13
C ILE A 91 -0.22 -12.14 -8.67
N ARG A 92 0.24 -12.95 -9.63
CA ARG A 92 -0.56 -14.04 -10.20
C ARG A 92 -0.96 -15.08 -9.17
N PHE A 93 -0.02 -15.49 -8.31
CA PHE A 93 -0.32 -16.44 -7.25
C PHE A 93 -1.46 -15.93 -6.36
N LEU A 94 -1.37 -14.68 -5.90
CA LEU A 94 -2.36 -14.07 -5.02
C LEU A 94 -3.73 -13.90 -5.71
N GLU A 95 -3.71 -13.50 -6.97
CA GLU A 95 -4.94 -13.29 -7.74
C GLU A 95 -5.63 -14.60 -8.13
N ASP A 96 -4.87 -15.62 -8.50
CA ASP A 96 -5.40 -16.95 -8.82
C ASP A 96 -5.98 -17.64 -7.56
N ASP A 97 -5.32 -17.51 -6.41
CA ASP A 97 -5.81 -18.00 -5.13
C ASP A 97 -7.10 -17.28 -4.69
N GLY A 98 -7.12 -15.97 -4.81
CA GLY A 98 -8.29 -15.12 -4.59
C GLY A 98 -8.57 -14.70 -3.15
N GLU A 99 -7.96 -15.30 -2.13
CA GLU A 99 -8.21 -14.93 -0.73
C GLU A 99 -7.90 -13.45 -0.45
N ILE A 100 -6.77 -12.95 -0.98
CA ILE A 100 -6.38 -11.55 -0.82
C ILE A 100 -7.37 -10.59 -1.50
N LEU A 101 -7.99 -11.02 -2.60
CA LEU A 101 -8.97 -10.20 -3.32
C LEU A 101 -10.24 -10.01 -2.50
N THR A 102 -10.71 -11.07 -1.83
CA THR A 102 -11.86 -10.99 -0.92
C THR A 102 -11.57 -10.07 0.26
N PHE A 103 -10.38 -10.18 0.83
CA PHE A 103 -9.91 -9.30 1.89
C PHE A 103 -9.91 -7.83 1.43
N LEU A 104 -9.33 -7.54 0.27
CA LEU A 104 -9.25 -6.19 -0.26
C LEU A 104 -10.62 -5.60 -0.62
N ASP A 105 -11.58 -6.40 -1.06
CA ASP A 105 -12.95 -5.91 -1.30
C ASP A 105 -13.55 -5.27 -0.04
N SER A 106 -13.34 -5.87 1.11
CA SER A 106 -13.78 -5.31 2.39
C SER A 106 -13.01 -4.05 2.77
N VAL A 107 -11.70 -4.05 2.54
CA VAL A 107 -10.83 -2.89 2.79
C VAL A 107 -11.24 -1.71 1.92
N TYR A 108 -11.49 -1.93 0.65
CA TYR A 108 -11.93 -0.86 -0.27
C TYR A 108 -13.20 -0.18 0.18
N LYS A 109 -14.18 -0.94 0.67
CA LYS A 109 -15.43 -0.37 1.19
C LYS A 109 -15.20 0.55 2.38
N LEU A 110 -14.39 0.11 3.34
CA LEU A 110 -14.02 0.91 4.50
C LEU A 110 -13.24 2.17 4.08
N ALA A 111 -12.23 1.99 3.25
CA ALA A 111 -11.36 3.08 2.81
C ALA A 111 -12.11 4.12 1.99
N ASP A 112 -12.95 3.70 1.06
CA ASP A 112 -13.75 4.61 0.21
C ASP A 112 -14.64 5.50 1.05
N ALA A 113 -15.34 4.93 2.03
CA ALA A 113 -16.23 5.68 2.90
C ALA A 113 -15.45 6.71 3.74
N HIS A 114 -14.30 6.32 4.26
CA HIS A 114 -13.46 7.20 5.09
C HIS A 114 -12.86 8.34 4.26
N VAL A 115 -12.29 8.03 3.11
CA VAL A 115 -11.70 9.03 2.20
C VAL A 115 -12.75 10.04 1.75
N ARG A 116 -13.91 9.57 1.32
CA ARG A 116 -15.01 10.45 0.89
C ARG A 116 -15.40 11.42 2.00
N ARG A 117 -15.53 10.92 3.22
CA ARG A 117 -15.90 11.75 4.37
C ARG A 117 -14.81 12.77 4.71
N TYR A 118 -13.54 12.38 4.64
CA TYR A 118 -12.42 13.27 4.90
C TYR A 118 -12.31 14.39 3.87
N ILE A 119 -12.52 14.08 2.60
CA ILE A 119 -12.59 15.10 1.53
C ILE A 119 -13.69 16.10 1.84
N GLN A 120 -14.89 15.63 2.17
CA GLN A 120 -16.05 16.50 2.48
C GLN A 120 -15.79 17.41 3.67
N ARG A 121 -15.05 16.91 4.66
CA ARG A 121 -14.74 17.65 5.88
C ARG A 121 -13.50 18.53 5.79
N GLY A 122 -12.75 18.45 4.72
CA GLY A 122 -11.51 19.21 4.54
C GLY A 122 -10.35 18.72 5.41
N PHE A 123 -10.35 17.44 5.81
CA PHE A 123 -9.20 16.85 6.50
C PHE A 123 -8.06 16.62 5.51
N THR A 124 -6.83 16.67 6.01
CA THR A 124 -5.64 16.73 5.19
C THR A 124 -4.77 15.47 5.25
N SER A 125 -5.02 14.56 6.18
CA SER A 125 -4.17 13.38 6.39
C SER A 125 -4.99 12.15 6.78
N LEU A 126 -4.68 11.03 6.13
CA LEU A 126 -5.25 9.72 6.46
C LEU A 126 -4.17 8.66 6.22
N MET A 127 -4.06 7.68 7.11
CA MET A 127 -3.05 6.65 7.05
C MET A 127 -3.66 5.25 7.05
N PHE A 128 -3.15 4.40 6.16
CA PHE A 128 -3.45 2.96 6.12
C PHE A 128 -2.14 2.19 6.19
N SER A 129 -2.10 1.12 6.98
CA SER A 129 -0.94 0.25 7.08
C SER A 129 -1.36 -1.21 6.89
N PHE A 130 -0.62 -1.95 6.07
CA PHE A 130 -0.86 -3.35 5.79
C PHE A 130 0.33 -4.17 6.28
N GLY A 131 0.07 -5.12 7.18
CA GLY A 131 1.09 -5.97 7.75
C GLY A 131 0.91 -7.43 7.40
N CYS A 132 2.01 -8.12 7.17
CA CYS A 132 2.08 -9.57 7.15
C CYS A 132 3.32 -10.03 7.91
N THR A 133 3.60 -11.33 7.97
CA THR A 133 4.71 -11.84 8.79
C THR A 133 6.05 -11.25 8.35
N GLY A 134 6.36 -11.32 7.06
CA GLY A 134 7.64 -10.84 6.50
C GLY A 134 7.60 -9.45 5.89
N GLY A 135 6.41 -8.86 5.71
CA GLY A 135 6.28 -7.57 5.04
C GLY A 135 6.71 -7.58 3.58
N GLN A 136 6.64 -8.72 2.91
CA GLN A 136 7.26 -8.95 1.60
C GLN A 136 6.25 -9.18 0.47
N HIS A 137 5.20 -9.96 0.70
CA HIS A 137 4.28 -10.39 -0.35
C HIS A 137 2.88 -9.81 -0.18
N ARG A 138 2.09 -10.32 0.77
CA ARG A 138 0.68 -9.98 0.97
C ARG A 138 0.47 -8.52 1.37
N SER A 139 1.29 -8.01 2.27
CA SER A 139 1.24 -6.61 2.69
C SER A 139 1.61 -5.66 1.56
N VAL A 140 2.64 -5.97 0.80
CA VAL A 140 3.10 -5.16 -0.34
C VAL A 140 2.03 -5.10 -1.43
N TYR A 141 1.48 -6.25 -1.81
CA TYR A 141 0.39 -6.32 -2.77
C TYR A 141 -0.81 -5.49 -2.32
N SER A 142 -1.24 -5.67 -1.08
CA SER A 142 -2.43 -5.00 -0.54
C SER A 142 -2.27 -3.49 -0.46
N ALA A 143 -1.14 -3.02 0.06
CA ALA A 143 -0.85 -1.59 0.16
C ALA A 143 -0.81 -0.94 -1.22
N GLN A 144 -0.15 -1.56 -2.18
CA GLN A 144 -0.04 -1.04 -3.55
C GLN A 144 -1.42 -0.91 -4.20
N HIS A 145 -2.24 -1.95 -4.08
CA HIS A 145 -3.56 -1.97 -4.71
C HIS A 145 -4.56 -1.00 -4.05
N LEU A 146 -4.53 -0.86 -2.72
CA LEU A 146 -5.35 0.17 -2.07
C LEU A 146 -4.94 1.56 -2.53
N ALA A 147 -3.65 1.83 -2.58
CA ALA A 147 -3.15 3.15 -2.99
C ALA A 147 -3.59 3.50 -4.41
N GLU A 148 -3.43 2.59 -5.35
CA GLU A 148 -3.86 2.78 -6.73
C GLU A 148 -5.39 2.95 -6.84
N HIS A 149 -6.14 2.14 -6.09
CA HIS A 149 -7.59 2.23 -6.04
C HIS A 149 -8.07 3.62 -5.57
N LEU A 150 -7.51 4.13 -4.49
CA LEU A 150 -7.90 5.43 -3.94
C LEU A 150 -7.50 6.58 -4.87
N HIS A 151 -6.32 6.49 -5.46
CA HIS A 151 -5.86 7.49 -6.42
C HIS A 151 -6.75 7.54 -7.67
N GLU A 152 -7.06 6.39 -8.26
CA GLU A 152 -7.95 6.31 -9.43
C GLU A 152 -9.36 6.82 -9.13
N LYS A 153 -9.89 6.46 -7.96
CA LYS A 153 -11.27 6.78 -7.61
C LYS A 153 -11.49 8.23 -7.22
N PHE A 154 -10.55 8.82 -6.48
CA PHE A 154 -10.72 10.13 -5.88
C PHE A 154 -9.80 11.22 -6.45
N GLY A 155 -8.82 10.87 -7.27
CA GLY A 155 -7.86 11.83 -7.84
C GLY A 155 -6.97 12.52 -6.81
N ILE A 156 -6.87 12.00 -5.60
CA ILE A 156 -6.08 12.57 -4.50
C ILE A 156 -4.63 12.09 -4.54
N GLU A 157 -3.75 12.85 -3.89
CA GLU A 157 -2.38 12.40 -3.69
C GLU A 157 -2.34 11.20 -2.75
N VAL A 158 -1.65 10.15 -3.17
CA VAL A 158 -1.42 8.97 -2.34
C VAL A 158 0.07 8.68 -2.28
N ARG A 159 0.60 8.55 -1.08
CA ARG A 159 2.00 8.22 -0.83
C ARG A 159 2.11 6.79 -0.36
N ILE A 160 2.93 6.01 -1.04
CA ILE A 160 3.14 4.59 -0.76
C ILE A 160 4.52 4.40 -0.17
N CYS A 161 4.62 3.65 0.94
CA CYS A 161 5.88 3.23 1.51
C CYS A 161 5.86 1.72 1.76
N HIS A 162 6.63 0.98 0.98
CA HIS A 162 6.94 -0.41 1.27
C HIS A 162 8.18 -0.43 2.18
N ARG A 163 7.94 -0.36 3.48
CA ARG A 163 8.99 -0.10 4.47
C ARG A 163 10.12 -1.11 4.43
N GLU A 164 9.81 -2.39 4.33
CA GLU A 164 10.83 -3.44 4.38
C GLU A 164 11.66 -3.53 3.09
N GLN A 165 11.16 -2.98 1.98
CA GLN A 165 11.87 -2.92 0.71
C GLN A 165 12.57 -1.58 0.47
N ASN A 166 12.40 -0.60 1.35
CA ASN A 166 12.87 0.77 1.17
C ASN A 166 12.38 1.41 -0.15
N ILE A 167 11.11 1.16 -0.47
CA ILE A 167 10.48 1.72 -1.67
C ILE A 167 9.48 2.79 -1.25
N GLN A 168 9.60 3.98 -1.84
CA GLN A 168 8.62 5.06 -1.73
C GLN A 168 8.11 5.42 -3.11
N GLN A 169 6.82 5.68 -3.21
CA GLN A 169 6.16 6.09 -4.44
C GLN A 169 5.12 7.16 -4.13
N VAL A 170 5.05 8.19 -4.95
CA VAL A 170 4.01 9.22 -4.86
C VAL A 170 3.12 9.15 -6.09
N LEU A 171 1.82 8.95 -5.88
CA LEU A 171 0.80 9.11 -6.90
C LEU A 171 0.23 10.52 -6.72
N GLU A 172 0.62 11.43 -7.60
CA GLU A 172 0.25 12.84 -7.49
C GLU A 172 -1.23 13.08 -7.74
N ALA A 173 -1.79 14.10 -7.10
CA ALA A 173 -3.18 14.50 -7.33
C ALA A 173 -3.41 14.91 -8.79
N GLU A 174 -4.56 14.55 -9.33
CA GLU A 174 -4.99 14.92 -10.68
C GLU A 174 -5.67 16.30 -10.71
#